data_9eb13506d6c027692e5051dbc8cdf525
#
_entry.id   9eb13506d6c027692e5051dbc8cdf525
#
_cell.length_a   1.000
_cell.length_b   1.000
_cell.length_c   1.000
_cell.angle_alpha   90.00
_cell.angle_beta   90.00
_cell.angle_gamma   90.00
#
_symmetry.space_group_name_H-M   'P 1'
#
loop_
_entity.id
_entity.type
_entity.pdbx_description
1 polymer ?
#
loop_
_entity_poly.entity_id
_entity_poly.type
_entity_poly.pdbx_seq_one_letter_code
_entity_poly.pdbx_strand_id
1 'polypeptide(L)'
;IFPVYIVPAAVFISVVMGGGYGTGREVIEFFTRYGLLGGLLGTVVAACVFAVVLAATYEFARVFQAYDYRTFFSQLIGRFWVCFEIIYLLFFLLVLGVVGSAAGGILEQEFGISRYIGIAGILTLVVALVFLGREAVEKVLTWWSIGMYAVFACYFIEILSNSEVDIAQVLSAGTAEPGWLQGGVLYAMYNLAIAPVLLFSTRGIQTRREAILAGSFTGIVVMIPAVLFHISYAVGYPEVLDQPVPNYWMMARYASPLLLGIFLVALLGTLIETGAGL
;
A
#
# COMPACT_ATOMS: atom_id res chain seq x y z
N ILE A 1 -16.30 18.22 7.36
CA ILE A 1 -14.86 17.86 7.45
C ILE A 1 -14.68 16.37 7.18
N PHE A 2 -15.35 15.49 7.95
CA PHE A 2 -15.14 14.04 7.85
C PHE A 2 -15.35 13.46 6.44
N PRO A 3 -16.49 13.66 5.74
CA PRO A 3 -16.71 13.07 4.41
C PRO A 3 -15.84 13.69 3.31
N VAL A 4 -15.32 14.89 3.51
CA VAL A 4 -14.54 15.61 2.49
C VAL A 4 -13.04 15.27 2.55
N TYR A 5 -12.49 15.12 3.75
CA TYR A 5 -11.05 14.92 3.94
C TYR A 5 -10.69 13.51 4.40
N ILE A 6 -11.42 12.97 5.38
CA ILE A 6 -11.05 11.71 6.03
C ILE A 6 -11.45 10.52 5.17
N VAL A 7 -12.66 10.52 4.60
CA VAL A 7 -13.15 9.37 3.81
C VAL A 7 -12.27 9.10 2.59
N PRO A 8 -11.95 10.09 1.72
CA PRO A 8 -11.06 9.83 0.58
C PRO A 8 -9.65 9.38 1.02
N ALA A 9 -9.11 9.98 2.09
CA ALA A 9 -7.81 9.57 2.61
C ALA A 9 -7.83 8.13 3.14
N ALA A 10 -8.84 7.76 3.93
CA ALA A 10 -8.97 6.42 4.46
C ALA A 10 -9.12 5.36 3.36
N VAL A 11 -9.94 5.64 2.33
CA VAL A 11 -10.10 4.75 1.18
C VAL A 11 -8.77 4.58 0.46
N PHE A 12 -8.02 5.66 0.21
CA PHE A 12 -6.74 5.55 -0.48
C PHE A 12 -5.70 4.80 0.33
N ILE A 13 -5.57 5.09 1.63
CA ILE A 13 -4.67 4.36 2.52
C ILE A 13 -5.00 2.87 2.51
N SER A 14 -6.28 2.50 2.64
CA SER A 14 -6.73 1.10 2.61
C SER A 14 -6.30 0.37 1.34
N VAL A 15 -6.42 1.02 0.18
CA VAL A 15 -6.05 0.43 -1.10
C VAL A 15 -4.53 0.34 -1.28
N VAL A 16 -3.79 1.39 -0.91
CA VAL A 16 -2.32 1.42 -1.02
C VAL A 16 -1.65 0.48 -0.01
N MET A 17 -2.21 0.36 1.20
CA MET A 17 -1.68 -0.52 2.26
C MET A 17 -2.02 -2.01 2.07
N GLY A 18 -2.29 -2.46 0.86
CA GLY A 18 -2.51 -3.86 0.54
C GLY A 18 -1.29 -4.76 0.76
N GLY A 19 -1.21 -5.86 0.00
CA GLY A 19 -0.16 -6.89 0.15
C GLY A 19 1.29 -6.38 0.06
N GLY A 20 1.53 -5.28 -0.65
CA GLY A 20 2.85 -4.66 -0.76
C GLY A 20 3.41 -4.16 0.57
N TYR A 21 2.58 -3.48 1.37
CA TYR A 21 2.94 -3.09 2.73
C TYR A 21 2.93 -4.27 3.69
N GLY A 22 2.02 -5.22 3.51
CA GLY A 22 1.97 -6.43 4.33
C GLY A 22 3.31 -7.17 4.31
N THR A 23 3.90 -7.34 3.14
CA THR A 23 5.23 -7.95 2.99
C THR A 23 6.37 -7.01 3.36
N GLY A 24 6.20 -5.70 3.22
CA GLY A 24 7.24 -4.67 3.36
C GLY A 24 8.12 -4.51 2.13
N ARG A 25 7.95 -5.34 1.10
CA ARG A 25 8.84 -5.36 -0.07
C ARG A 25 8.79 -4.06 -0.88
N GLU A 26 7.63 -3.45 -1.01
CA GLU A 26 7.50 -2.17 -1.72
C GLU A 26 8.30 -1.06 -1.05
N VAL A 27 8.29 -0.98 0.28
CA VAL A 27 9.07 0.03 1.00
C VAL A 27 10.58 -0.17 0.80
N ILE A 28 11.03 -1.42 0.74
CA ILE A 28 12.43 -1.72 0.39
C ILE A 28 12.74 -1.28 -1.03
N GLU A 29 11.96 -1.73 -2.02
CA GLU A 29 12.26 -1.53 -3.45
C GLU A 29 12.21 -0.07 -3.88
N PHE A 30 11.27 0.70 -3.34
CA PHE A 30 11.09 2.09 -3.78
C PHE A 30 11.78 3.13 -2.89
N PHE A 31 12.14 2.76 -1.65
CA PHE A 31 12.69 3.72 -0.69
C PHE A 31 13.98 3.22 -0.03
N THR A 32 13.93 2.19 0.81
CA THR A 32 15.04 1.85 1.71
C THR A 32 16.30 1.40 0.97
N ARG A 33 16.19 0.77 -0.18
CA ARG A 33 17.33 0.36 -1.02
C ARG A 33 18.20 1.52 -1.51
N TYR A 34 17.66 2.73 -1.50
CA TYR A 34 18.41 3.94 -1.88
C TYR A 34 19.09 4.61 -0.68
N GLY A 35 19.32 3.84 0.40
CA GLY A 35 19.89 4.35 1.64
C GLY A 35 18.85 4.96 2.56
N LEU A 36 19.22 5.13 3.82
CA LEU A 36 18.25 5.59 4.83
C LEU A 36 17.82 7.05 4.62
N LEU A 37 18.75 7.94 4.24
CA LEU A 37 18.40 9.32 3.87
C LEU A 37 17.67 9.35 2.51
N GLY A 38 18.17 8.58 1.52
CA GLY A 38 17.55 8.50 0.21
C GLY A 38 16.10 8.00 0.27
N GLY A 39 15.82 7.03 1.11
CA GLY A 39 14.46 6.54 1.34
C GLY A 39 13.53 7.61 1.92
N LEU A 40 13.95 8.35 2.95
CA LEU A 40 13.18 9.47 3.48
C LEU A 40 12.90 10.55 2.42
N LEU A 41 13.92 10.93 1.66
CA LEU A 41 13.74 11.89 0.55
C LEU A 41 12.78 11.36 -0.51
N GLY A 42 12.87 10.06 -0.84
CA GLY A 42 11.96 9.38 -1.76
C GLY A 42 10.51 9.39 -1.28
N THR A 43 10.26 9.19 0.02
CA THR A 43 8.90 9.28 0.58
C THR A 43 8.32 10.69 0.50
N VAL A 44 9.15 11.72 0.70
CA VAL A 44 8.72 13.13 0.53
C VAL A 44 8.38 13.41 -0.93
N VAL A 45 9.18 12.93 -1.88
CA VAL A 45 8.88 13.05 -3.31
C VAL A 45 7.57 12.37 -3.66
N ALA A 46 7.36 11.14 -3.19
CA ALA A 46 6.12 10.41 -3.42
C ALA A 46 4.90 11.17 -2.84
N ALA A 47 5.01 11.70 -1.61
CA ALA A 47 3.98 12.53 -1.00
C ALA A 47 3.64 13.78 -1.84
N CYS A 48 4.66 14.46 -2.37
CA CYS A 48 4.46 15.62 -3.24
C CYS A 48 3.74 15.24 -4.55
N VAL A 49 4.15 14.15 -5.20
CA VAL A 49 3.50 13.66 -6.42
C VAL A 49 2.05 13.27 -6.15
N PHE A 50 1.79 12.51 -5.08
CA PHE A 50 0.43 12.18 -4.66
C PHE A 50 -0.41 13.43 -4.39
N ALA A 51 0.12 14.36 -3.62
CA ALA A 51 -0.60 15.59 -3.27
C ALA A 51 -1.03 16.39 -4.51
N VAL A 52 -0.13 16.55 -5.47
CA VAL A 52 -0.42 17.30 -6.71
C VAL A 52 -1.42 16.56 -7.60
N VAL A 53 -1.19 15.26 -7.84
CA VAL A 53 -2.03 14.48 -8.75
C VAL A 53 -3.43 14.24 -8.15
N LEU A 54 -3.53 13.92 -6.85
CA LEU A 54 -4.83 13.73 -6.21
C LEU A 54 -5.61 15.03 -6.10
N ALA A 55 -4.95 16.17 -5.83
CA ALA A 55 -5.61 17.48 -5.87
C ALA A 55 -6.20 17.77 -7.25
N ALA A 56 -5.45 17.52 -8.31
CA ALA A 56 -5.93 17.66 -9.69
C ALA A 56 -7.05 16.67 -10.01
N THR A 57 -6.94 15.41 -9.60
CA THR A 57 -7.95 14.37 -9.79
C THR A 57 -9.27 14.73 -9.10
N TYR A 58 -9.22 15.18 -7.84
CA TYR A 58 -10.42 15.55 -7.08
C TYR A 58 -11.09 16.80 -7.66
N GLU A 59 -10.31 17.80 -8.08
CA GLU A 59 -10.87 18.98 -8.76
C GLU A 59 -11.50 18.60 -10.10
N PHE A 60 -10.85 17.75 -10.88
CA PHE A 60 -11.39 17.24 -12.13
C PHE A 60 -12.70 16.47 -11.90
N ALA A 61 -12.71 15.54 -10.94
CA ALA A 61 -13.90 14.76 -10.59
C ALA A 61 -15.06 15.69 -10.18
N ARG A 62 -14.79 16.73 -9.40
CA ARG A 62 -15.78 17.74 -8.98
C ARG A 62 -16.33 18.52 -10.16
N VAL A 63 -15.48 19.05 -11.03
CA VAL A 63 -15.88 19.90 -12.16
C VAL A 63 -16.70 19.13 -13.17
N PHE A 64 -16.29 17.93 -13.53
CA PHE A 64 -16.94 17.10 -14.53
C PHE A 64 -17.97 16.13 -13.94
N GLN A 65 -18.22 16.15 -12.61
CA GLN A 65 -19.10 15.21 -11.90
C GLN A 65 -18.76 13.75 -12.19
N ALA A 66 -17.46 13.46 -12.37
CA ALA A 66 -16.92 12.18 -12.79
C ALA A 66 -16.49 11.34 -11.57
N TYR A 67 -17.45 10.67 -10.94
CA TYR A 67 -17.27 9.92 -9.70
C TYR A 67 -17.13 8.40 -9.90
N ASP A 68 -16.92 7.98 -11.12
CA ASP A 68 -16.56 6.61 -11.52
C ASP A 68 -15.46 6.64 -12.58
N TYR A 69 -14.69 5.53 -12.69
CA TYR A 69 -13.51 5.48 -13.55
C TYR A 69 -13.84 5.69 -15.03
N ARG A 70 -14.97 5.15 -15.50
CA ARG A 70 -15.36 5.23 -16.92
C ARG A 70 -15.71 6.65 -17.32
N THR A 71 -16.55 7.33 -16.51
CA THR A 71 -16.88 8.75 -16.71
C THR A 71 -15.63 9.60 -16.64
N PHE A 72 -14.77 9.37 -15.64
CA PHE A 72 -13.53 10.11 -15.45
C PHE A 72 -12.61 10.01 -16.68
N PHE A 73 -12.27 8.80 -17.11
CA PHE A 73 -11.36 8.62 -18.25
C PHE A 73 -12.00 8.97 -19.59
N SER A 74 -13.31 8.81 -19.77
CA SER A 74 -13.98 9.28 -20.98
C SER A 74 -13.96 10.80 -21.11
N GLN A 75 -14.03 11.53 -20.01
CA GLN A 75 -13.86 13.00 -20.00
C GLN A 75 -12.41 13.43 -20.16
N LEU A 76 -11.45 12.65 -19.61
CA LEU A 76 -10.02 13.01 -19.61
C LEU A 76 -9.38 12.72 -20.97
N ILE A 77 -9.60 11.54 -21.56
CA ILE A 77 -8.95 11.05 -22.78
C ILE A 77 -9.91 10.65 -23.89
N GLY A 78 -11.19 10.95 -23.75
CA GLY A 78 -12.22 10.68 -24.76
C GLY A 78 -12.31 9.19 -25.09
N ARG A 79 -12.35 8.85 -26.39
CA ARG A 79 -12.47 7.46 -26.87
C ARG A 79 -11.34 6.53 -26.43
N PHE A 80 -10.22 7.06 -25.98
CA PHE A 80 -9.07 6.27 -25.53
C PHE A 80 -9.23 5.69 -24.10
N TRP A 81 -10.34 5.93 -23.42
CA TRP A 81 -10.63 5.34 -22.11
C TRP A 81 -10.54 3.80 -22.12
N VAL A 82 -10.84 3.16 -23.27
CA VAL A 82 -10.72 1.72 -23.44
C VAL A 82 -9.27 1.23 -23.32
N CYS A 83 -8.29 2.05 -23.76
CA CYS A 83 -6.87 1.73 -23.55
C CYS A 83 -6.51 1.65 -22.07
N PHE A 84 -7.06 2.58 -21.25
CA PHE A 84 -6.90 2.52 -19.81
C PHE A 84 -7.49 1.22 -19.23
N GLU A 85 -8.69 0.83 -19.65
CA GLU A 85 -9.34 -0.40 -19.20
C GLU A 85 -8.50 -1.64 -19.48
N ILE A 86 -7.91 -1.74 -20.69
CA ILE A 86 -7.01 -2.84 -21.05
C ILE A 86 -5.76 -2.85 -20.18
N ILE A 87 -5.12 -1.69 -19.97
CA ILE A 87 -3.93 -1.56 -19.13
C ILE A 87 -4.28 -1.93 -17.67
N TYR A 88 -5.44 -1.50 -17.17
CA TYR A 88 -5.91 -1.80 -15.83
C TYR A 88 -6.16 -3.30 -15.63
N LEU A 89 -6.74 -3.99 -16.61
CA LEU A 89 -6.90 -5.44 -16.57
C LEU A 89 -5.56 -6.19 -16.55
N LEU A 90 -4.60 -5.75 -17.34
CA LEU A 90 -3.24 -6.32 -17.32
C LEU A 90 -2.55 -6.09 -15.96
N PHE A 91 -2.70 -4.89 -15.42
CA PHE A 91 -2.20 -4.54 -14.08
C PHE A 91 -2.85 -5.42 -12.99
N PHE A 92 -4.15 -5.62 -13.06
CA PHE A 92 -4.89 -6.51 -12.17
C PHE A 92 -4.35 -7.94 -12.18
N LEU A 93 -4.12 -8.52 -13.38
CA LEU A 93 -3.53 -9.86 -13.52
C LEU A 93 -2.12 -9.93 -12.92
N LEU A 94 -1.33 -8.86 -13.10
CA LEU A 94 0.01 -8.76 -12.51
C LEU A 94 -0.07 -8.77 -10.98
N VAL A 95 -0.96 -7.97 -10.40
CA VAL A 95 -1.13 -7.90 -8.94
C VAL A 95 -1.59 -9.25 -8.38
N LEU A 96 -2.54 -9.96 -9.03
CA LEU A 96 -2.92 -11.31 -8.63
C LEU A 96 -1.74 -12.29 -8.67
N GLY A 97 -0.87 -12.17 -9.67
CA GLY A 97 0.36 -12.95 -9.75
C GLY A 97 1.33 -12.68 -8.59
N VAL A 98 1.51 -11.42 -8.23
CA VAL A 98 2.34 -10.99 -7.09
C VAL A 98 1.76 -11.51 -5.77
N VAL A 99 0.46 -11.33 -5.54
CA VAL A 99 -0.26 -11.81 -4.36
C VAL A 99 -0.11 -13.33 -4.21
N GLY A 100 -0.37 -14.08 -5.29
CA GLY A 100 -0.22 -15.52 -5.30
C GLY A 100 1.22 -15.96 -5.01
N SER A 101 2.20 -15.31 -5.66
CA SER A 101 3.63 -15.61 -5.46
C SER A 101 4.08 -15.34 -4.02
N ALA A 102 3.66 -14.23 -3.42
CA ALA A 102 3.99 -13.88 -2.04
C ALA A 102 3.40 -14.90 -1.06
N ALA A 103 2.11 -15.23 -1.22
CA ALA A 103 1.42 -16.22 -0.39
C ALA A 103 2.05 -17.61 -0.52
N GLY A 104 2.32 -18.05 -1.76
CA GLY A 104 2.97 -19.33 -2.01
C GLY A 104 4.36 -19.41 -1.38
N GLY A 105 5.15 -18.34 -1.47
CA GLY A 105 6.48 -18.26 -0.85
C GLY A 105 6.43 -18.32 0.68
N ILE A 106 5.50 -17.62 1.32
CA ILE A 106 5.32 -17.66 2.77
C ILE A 106 4.91 -19.07 3.23
N LEU A 107 3.95 -19.70 2.56
CA LEU A 107 3.46 -21.02 2.92
C LEU A 107 4.53 -22.09 2.72
N GLU A 108 5.38 -21.97 1.72
CA GLU A 108 6.52 -22.87 1.50
C GLU A 108 7.58 -22.71 2.58
N GLN A 109 7.95 -21.46 2.88
CA GLN A 109 9.02 -21.15 3.83
C GLN A 109 8.64 -21.49 5.28
N GLU A 110 7.40 -21.20 5.70
CA GLU A 110 6.98 -21.32 7.09
C GLU A 110 6.31 -22.66 7.42
N PHE A 111 5.60 -23.23 6.46
CA PHE A 111 4.79 -24.43 6.69
C PHE A 111 5.25 -25.63 5.86
N GLY A 112 6.28 -25.50 5.01
CA GLY A 112 6.76 -26.58 4.13
C GLY A 112 5.73 -27.00 3.08
N ILE A 113 4.70 -26.18 2.82
CA ILE A 113 3.68 -26.44 1.81
C ILE A 113 4.25 -26.04 0.45
N SER A 114 4.10 -26.91 -0.56
CA SER A 114 4.55 -26.57 -1.92
C SER A 114 4.02 -25.20 -2.35
N ARG A 115 4.92 -24.34 -2.88
CA ARG A 115 4.60 -23.01 -3.38
C ARG A 115 3.38 -22.98 -4.31
N TYR A 116 3.27 -23.96 -5.20
CA TYR A 116 2.14 -24.05 -6.14
C TYR A 116 0.81 -24.35 -5.45
N ILE A 117 0.83 -25.18 -4.39
CA ILE A 117 -0.36 -25.45 -3.57
C ILE A 117 -0.76 -24.16 -2.83
N GLY A 118 0.21 -23.45 -2.27
CA GLY A 118 -0.02 -22.16 -1.62
C GLY A 118 -0.64 -21.13 -2.55
N ILE A 119 -0.09 -20.97 -3.76
CA ILE A 119 -0.65 -20.08 -4.79
C ILE A 119 -2.09 -20.48 -5.14
N ALA A 120 -2.34 -21.75 -5.45
CA ALA A 120 -3.67 -22.23 -5.80
C ALA A 120 -4.66 -22.03 -4.65
N GLY A 121 -4.24 -22.28 -3.41
CA GLY A 121 -5.06 -22.09 -2.21
C GLY A 121 -5.51 -20.64 -2.03
N ILE A 122 -4.57 -19.68 -2.08
CA ILE A 122 -4.88 -18.25 -1.94
C ILE A 122 -5.80 -17.77 -3.07
N LEU A 123 -5.49 -18.10 -4.31
CA LEU A 123 -6.33 -17.70 -5.45
C LEU A 123 -7.74 -18.30 -5.35
N THR A 124 -7.86 -19.53 -4.87
CA THR A 124 -9.18 -20.16 -4.60
C THR A 124 -9.95 -19.40 -3.52
N LEU A 125 -9.28 -18.96 -2.44
CA LEU A 125 -9.92 -18.16 -1.39
C LEU A 125 -10.35 -16.78 -1.90
N VAL A 126 -9.55 -16.12 -2.72
CA VAL A 126 -9.93 -14.87 -3.40
C VAL A 126 -11.18 -15.07 -4.24
N VAL A 127 -11.19 -16.09 -5.09
CA VAL A 127 -12.35 -16.42 -5.93
C VAL A 127 -13.57 -16.74 -5.07
N ALA A 128 -13.43 -17.57 -4.04
CA ALA A 128 -14.51 -17.92 -3.13
C ALA A 128 -15.10 -16.68 -2.45
N LEU A 129 -14.25 -15.75 -1.97
CA LEU A 129 -14.70 -14.50 -1.34
C LEU A 129 -15.49 -13.63 -2.32
N VAL A 130 -15.02 -13.49 -3.55
CA VAL A 130 -15.72 -12.74 -4.61
C VAL A 130 -17.08 -13.37 -4.94
N PHE A 131 -17.17 -14.71 -4.98
CA PHE A 131 -18.45 -15.42 -5.19
C PHE A 131 -19.47 -15.24 -4.06
N LEU A 132 -19.04 -14.92 -2.83
CA LEU A 132 -19.96 -14.61 -1.73
C LEU A 132 -20.68 -13.25 -1.92
N GLY A 133 -20.25 -12.48 -2.90
CA GLY A 133 -20.88 -11.24 -3.30
C GLY A 133 -20.32 -10.00 -2.60
N ARG A 134 -20.66 -8.85 -3.17
CA ARG A 134 -20.10 -7.55 -2.81
C ARG A 134 -20.19 -7.22 -1.31
N GLU A 135 -21.34 -7.49 -0.67
CA GLU A 135 -21.53 -7.18 0.75
C GLU A 135 -20.59 -7.98 1.65
N ALA A 136 -20.33 -9.25 1.30
CA ALA A 136 -19.40 -10.09 2.04
C ALA A 136 -17.97 -9.59 1.89
N VAL A 137 -17.57 -9.26 0.65
CA VAL A 137 -16.26 -8.68 0.36
C VAL A 137 -16.07 -7.39 1.17
N GLU A 138 -16.98 -6.42 1.08
CA GLU A 138 -16.89 -5.13 1.79
C GLU A 138 -16.76 -5.31 3.31
N LYS A 139 -17.50 -6.24 3.91
CA LYS A 139 -17.39 -6.53 5.34
C LYS A 139 -16.04 -7.13 5.72
N VAL A 140 -15.57 -8.12 4.96
CA VAL A 140 -14.27 -8.77 5.20
C VAL A 140 -13.17 -7.75 5.06
N LEU A 141 -13.14 -6.97 3.98
CA LEU A 141 -12.13 -5.94 3.73
C LEU A 141 -12.09 -4.92 4.87
N THR A 142 -13.25 -4.42 5.33
CA THR A 142 -13.31 -3.41 6.39
C THR A 142 -12.74 -3.92 7.71
N TRP A 143 -13.20 -5.09 8.19
CA TRP A 143 -12.75 -5.63 9.47
C TRP A 143 -11.30 -6.09 9.42
N TRP A 144 -10.87 -6.63 8.28
CA TRP A 144 -9.50 -7.08 8.09
C TRP A 144 -8.52 -5.90 8.10
N SER A 145 -8.83 -4.82 7.38
CA SER A 145 -8.01 -3.61 7.37
C SER A 145 -7.84 -3.02 8.77
N ILE A 146 -8.90 -2.95 9.58
CA ILE A 146 -8.82 -2.49 10.97
C ILE A 146 -7.87 -3.38 11.79
N GLY A 147 -8.01 -4.71 11.65
CA GLY A 147 -7.12 -5.67 12.30
C GLY A 147 -5.67 -5.50 11.88
N MET A 148 -5.43 -5.32 10.59
CA MET A 148 -4.08 -5.12 10.05
C MET A 148 -3.43 -3.83 10.55
N TYR A 149 -4.18 -2.73 10.64
CA TYR A 149 -3.66 -1.48 11.24
C TYR A 149 -3.26 -1.67 12.71
N ALA A 150 -4.05 -2.44 13.47
CA ALA A 150 -3.70 -2.77 14.85
C ALA A 150 -2.39 -3.59 14.93
N VAL A 151 -2.24 -4.58 14.05
CA VAL A 151 -1.01 -5.39 13.96
C VAL A 151 0.19 -4.51 13.58
N PHE A 152 0.05 -3.60 12.62
CA PHE A 152 1.13 -2.67 12.27
C PHE A 152 1.46 -1.71 13.42
N ALA A 153 0.47 -1.21 14.15
CA ALA A 153 0.73 -0.38 15.33
C ALA A 153 1.54 -1.15 16.38
N CYS A 154 1.17 -2.40 16.68
CA CYS A 154 1.94 -3.27 17.56
C CYS A 154 3.35 -3.54 17.03
N TYR A 155 3.48 -3.79 15.72
CA TYR A 155 4.77 -3.95 15.05
C TYR A 155 5.69 -2.75 15.31
N PHE A 156 5.22 -1.53 15.03
CA PHE A 156 6.05 -0.33 15.22
C PHE A 156 6.41 -0.13 16.70
N ILE A 157 5.47 -0.36 17.60
CA ILE A 157 5.74 -0.24 19.05
C ILE A 157 6.82 -1.25 19.47
N GLU A 158 6.70 -2.53 19.12
CA GLU A 158 7.68 -3.54 19.53
C GLU A 158 9.05 -3.30 18.90
N ILE A 159 9.12 -3.06 17.57
CA ILE A 159 10.40 -2.87 16.89
C ILE A 159 11.12 -1.62 17.40
N LEU A 160 10.41 -0.50 17.53
CA LEU A 160 11.03 0.77 17.93
C LEU A 160 11.35 0.83 19.42
N SER A 161 10.58 0.14 20.30
CA SER A 161 10.80 0.14 21.75
C SER A 161 11.86 -0.87 22.19
N ASN A 162 11.97 -2.01 21.49
CA ASN A 162 12.89 -3.09 21.85
C ASN A 162 14.25 -3.01 21.13
N SER A 163 14.41 -2.06 20.19
CA SER A 163 15.70 -1.89 19.53
C SER A 163 16.69 -1.17 20.42
N GLU A 164 17.90 -1.71 20.54
CA GLU A 164 19.04 -1.04 21.17
C GLU A 164 19.71 -0.02 20.23
N VAL A 165 19.17 0.13 19.01
CA VAL A 165 19.71 0.96 17.95
C VAL A 165 19.28 2.42 18.17
N ASP A 166 20.22 3.35 18.20
CA ASP A 166 19.90 4.77 18.12
C ASP A 166 19.48 5.12 16.69
N ILE A 167 18.16 5.03 16.44
CA ILE A 167 17.56 5.28 15.14
C ILE A 167 17.88 6.67 14.62
N ALA A 168 17.92 7.68 15.50
CA ALA A 168 18.23 9.04 15.10
C ALA A 168 19.68 9.15 14.59
N GLN A 169 20.62 8.48 15.26
CA GLN A 169 22.01 8.43 14.83
C GLN A 169 22.14 7.69 13.49
N VAL A 170 21.50 6.54 13.36
CA VAL A 170 21.55 5.73 12.12
C VAL A 170 20.95 6.46 10.93
N LEU A 171 19.82 7.14 11.11
CA LEU A 171 19.20 7.96 10.07
C LEU A 171 20.04 9.17 9.71
N SER A 172 20.67 9.84 10.67
CA SER A 172 21.52 11.01 10.43
C SER A 172 22.85 10.67 9.72
N ALA A 173 23.36 9.46 9.95
CA ALA A 173 24.53 8.93 9.25
C ALA A 173 24.19 8.28 7.90
N GLY A 174 22.91 8.16 7.58
CA GLY A 174 22.42 7.51 6.37
C GLY A 174 22.81 8.26 5.10
N THR A 175 23.07 7.51 4.04
CA THR A 175 23.38 8.03 2.71
C THR A 175 22.12 8.11 1.84
N ALA A 176 22.21 8.93 0.78
CA ALA A 176 21.22 8.96 -0.30
C ALA A 176 21.88 8.39 -1.57
N GLU A 177 21.57 7.14 -1.87
CA GLU A 177 22.10 6.48 -3.07
C GLU A 177 21.42 6.99 -4.35
N PRO A 178 22.12 6.99 -5.49
CA PRO A 178 21.54 7.42 -6.77
C PRO A 178 20.24 6.69 -7.09
N GLY A 179 19.23 7.41 -7.58
CA GLY A 179 17.94 6.83 -7.95
C GLY A 179 16.81 7.03 -6.93
N TRP A 180 17.06 7.57 -5.73
CA TRP A 180 16.05 7.82 -4.72
C TRP A 180 14.87 8.68 -5.21
N LEU A 181 15.17 9.70 -6.04
CA LEU A 181 14.14 10.54 -6.67
C LEU A 181 13.26 9.71 -7.62
N GLN A 182 13.89 8.89 -8.46
CA GLN A 182 13.17 7.99 -9.37
C GLN A 182 12.32 6.97 -8.60
N GLY A 183 12.87 6.40 -7.52
CA GLY A 183 12.12 5.47 -6.64
C GLY A 183 10.84 6.11 -6.11
N GLY A 184 10.92 7.33 -5.55
CA GLY A 184 9.76 8.05 -5.04
C GLY A 184 8.72 8.37 -6.12
N VAL A 185 9.15 8.81 -7.30
CA VAL A 185 8.25 9.07 -8.44
C VAL A 185 7.58 7.79 -8.93
N LEU A 186 8.34 6.70 -9.14
CA LEU A 186 7.80 5.42 -9.62
C LEU A 186 6.80 4.82 -8.64
N TYR A 187 7.09 4.90 -7.33
CA TYR A 187 6.16 4.46 -6.30
C TYR A 187 4.82 5.21 -6.39
N ALA A 188 4.89 6.55 -6.49
CA ALA A 188 3.68 7.35 -6.60
C ALA A 188 2.91 7.05 -7.89
N MET A 189 3.59 6.94 -9.03
CA MET A 189 2.97 6.63 -10.33
C MET A 189 2.28 5.26 -10.34
N TYR A 190 2.94 4.25 -9.78
CA TYR A 190 2.40 2.90 -9.63
C TYR A 190 1.10 2.89 -8.81
N ASN A 191 1.11 3.53 -7.64
CA ASN A 191 -0.07 3.57 -6.78
C ASN A 191 -1.18 4.50 -7.30
N LEU A 192 -0.85 5.55 -8.06
CA LEU A 192 -1.85 6.41 -8.70
C LEU A 192 -2.65 5.70 -9.79
N ALA A 193 -2.18 4.57 -10.32
CA ALA A 193 -2.99 3.74 -11.21
C ALA A 193 -4.29 3.26 -10.55
N ILE A 194 -4.31 3.16 -9.22
CA ILE A 194 -5.47 2.73 -8.42
C ILE A 194 -6.36 3.93 -8.02
N ALA A 195 -5.91 5.18 -8.24
CA ALA A 195 -6.68 6.38 -7.87
C ALA A 195 -8.13 6.41 -8.38
N PRO A 196 -8.49 5.82 -9.53
CA PRO A 196 -9.89 5.79 -9.97
C PRO A 196 -10.85 5.11 -8.99
N VAL A 197 -10.36 4.19 -8.15
CA VAL A 197 -11.16 3.53 -7.09
C VAL A 197 -11.64 4.54 -6.04
N LEU A 198 -10.96 5.68 -5.87
CA LEU A 198 -11.33 6.68 -4.88
C LEU A 198 -12.47 7.61 -5.33
N LEU A 199 -12.75 7.71 -6.63
CA LEU A 199 -13.60 8.76 -7.20
C LEU A 199 -14.99 8.82 -6.55
N PHE A 200 -15.57 7.68 -6.18
CA PHE A 200 -16.85 7.63 -5.50
C PHE A 200 -16.83 8.35 -4.14
N SER A 201 -15.70 8.37 -3.46
CA SER A 201 -15.53 8.99 -2.14
C SER A 201 -15.41 10.52 -2.21
N THR A 202 -15.17 11.07 -3.41
CA THR A 202 -14.99 12.52 -3.63
C THR A 202 -16.31 13.28 -3.85
N ARG A 203 -17.46 12.59 -3.89
CA ARG A 203 -18.79 13.20 -4.13
C ARG A 203 -19.15 14.31 -3.14
N GLY A 204 -18.58 14.28 -1.94
CA GLY A 204 -18.81 15.27 -0.90
C GLY A 204 -18.07 16.61 -1.11
N ILE A 205 -17.13 16.66 -2.07
CA ILE A 205 -16.31 17.85 -2.36
C ILE A 205 -17.12 18.83 -3.21
N GLN A 206 -17.36 20.04 -2.67
CA GLN A 206 -18.19 21.05 -3.32
C GLN A 206 -17.38 22.20 -3.93
N THR A 207 -16.26 22.56 -3.33
CA THR A 207 -15.46 23.71 -3.72
C THR A 207 -14.08 23.30 -4.21
N ARG A 208 -13.47 24.15 -5.07
CA ARG A 208 -12.09 23.95 -5.54
C ARG A 208 -11.10 23.88 -4.38
N ARG A 209 -11.32 24.71 -3.35
CA ARG A 209 -10.44 24.70 -2.16
C ARG A 209 -10.51 23.38 -1.43
N GLU A 210 -11.71 22.82 -1.25
CA GLU A 210 -11.87 21.48 -0.67
C GLU A 210 -11.18 20.41 -1.51
N ALA A 211 -11.32 20.44 -2.83
CA ALA A 211 -10.67 19.49 -3.72
C ALA A 211 -9.14 19.51 -3.57
N ILE A 212 -8.54 20.70 -3.63
CA ILE A 212 -7.10 20.87 -3.49
C ILE A 212 -6.63 20.40 -2.10
N LEU A 213 -7.28 20.87 -1.04
CA LEU A 213 -6.88 20.52 0.32
C LEU A 213 -7.10 19.03 0.63
N ALA A 214 -8.22 18.43 0.20
CA ALA A 214 -8.49 17.01 0.42
C ALA A 214 -7.51 16.11 -0.36
N GLY A 215 -7.25 16.44 -1.63
CA GLY A 215 -6.29 15.68 -2.43
C GLY A 215 -4.87 15.79 -1.88
N SER A 216 -4.41 16.98 -1.51
CA SER A 216 -3.10 17.18 -0.89
C SER A 216 -3.00 16.48 0.46
N PHE A 217 -4.02 16.56 1.30
CA PHE A 217 -4.08 15.86 2.59
C PHE A 217 -3.99 14.34 2.40
N THR A 218 -4.79 13.79 1.47
CA THR A 218 -4.76 12.36 1.13
C THR A 218 -3.36 11.93 0.70
N GLY A 219 -2.72 12.70 -0.19
CA GLY A 219 -1.39 12.39 -0.71
C GLY A 219 -0.28 12.40 0.35
N ILE A 220 -0.40 13.26 1.36
CA ILE A 220 0.58 13.32 2.47
C ILE A 220 0.33 12.17 3.45
N VAL A 221 -0.91 11.97 3.86
CA VAL A 221 -1.25 11.01 4.92
C VAL A 221 -1.01 9.57 4.49
N VAL A 222 -1.21 9.24 3.19
CA VAL A 222 -0.94 7.90 2.66
C VAL A 222 0.53 7.49 2.79
N MET A 223 1.45 8.46 2.88
CA MET A 223 2.88 8.18 3.03
C MET A 223 3.33 7.94 4.49
N ILE A 224 2.47 8.20 5.47
CA ILE A 224 2.82 7.98 6.89
C ILE A 224 3.24 6.54 7.16
N PRO A 225 2.50 5.51 6.72
CA PRO A 225 2.93 4.11 6.90
C PRO A 225 4.28 3.82 6.23
N ALA A 226 4.51 4.33 5.00
CA ALA A 226 5.78 4.13 4.30
C ALA A 226 6.96 4.68 5.10
N VAL A 227 6.81 5.89 5.66
CA VAL A 227 7.82 6.51 6.51
C VAL A 227 8.06 5.67 7.77
N LEU A 228 7.00 5.20 8.44
CA LEU A 228 7.13 4.38 9.65
C LEU A 228 7.83 3.04 9.37
N PHE A 229 7.48 2.35 8.28
CA PHE A 229 8.18 1.12 7.87
C PHE A 229 9.64 1.41 7.52
N HIS A 230 9.91 2.45 6.77
CA HIS A 230 11.28 2.84 6.41
C HIS A 230 12.13 3.13 7.66
N ILE A 231 11.58 3.86 8.64
CA ILE A 231 12.25 4.12 9.92
C ILE A 231 12.48 2.81 10.69
N SER A 232 11.48 1.91 10.73
CA SER A 232 11.65 0.63 11.42
C SER A 232 12.74 -0.23 10.81
N TYR A 233 12.93 -0.16 9.48
CA TYR A 233 13.99 -0.91 8.79
C TYR A 233 15.38 -0.40 9.09
N ALA A 234 15.55 0.80 9.66
CA ALA A 234 16.85 1.27 10.14
C ALA A 234 17.43 0.34 11.22
N VAL A 235 16.56 -0.35 11.98
CA VAL A 235 16.96 -1.32 13.01
C VAL A 235 17.64 -2.56 12.41
N GLY A 236 17.18 -3.02 11.25
CA GLY A 236 17.70 -4.21 10.56
C GLY A 236 18.53 -3.90 9.31
N TYR A 237 18.96 -2.64 9.13
CA TYR A 237 19.75 -2.22 7.98
C TYR A 237 21.22 -2.64 8.14
N PRO A 238 21.91 -3.14 7.09
CA PRO A 238 21.43 -3.34 5.71
C PRO A 238 20.78 -4.70 5.43
N GLU A 239 20.80 -5.67 6.37
CA GLU A 239 20.40 -7.07 6.12
C GLU A 239 18.92 -7.21 5.67
N VAL A 240 18.07 -6.26 6.07
CA VAL A 240 16.64 -6.23 5.71
C VAL A 240 16.43 -6.04 4.19
N LEU A 241 17.39 -5.47 3.47
CA LEU A 241 17.30 -5.21 2.03
C LEU A 241 17.16 -6.49 1.19
N ASP A 242 17.81 -7.56 1.61
CA ASP A 242 17.87 -8.83 0.88
C ASP A 242 16.74 -9.79 1.26
N GLN A 243 15.87 -9.38 2.19
CA GLN A 243 14.81 -10.28 2.66
C GLN A 243 13.63 -10.33 1.69
N PRO A 244 13.12 -11.50 1.33
CA PRO A 244 11.96 -11.64 0.45
C PRO A 244 10.67 -11.08 1.08
N VAL A 245 10.51 -11.20 2.40
CA VAL A 245 9.41 -10.64 3.19
C VAL A 245 9.98 -9.84 4.36
N PRO A 246 10.39 -8.58 4.15
CA PRO A 246 11.08 -7.76 5.16
C PRO A 246 10.34 -7.67 6.50
N ASN A 247 9.03 -7.45 6.48
CA ASN A 247 8.24 -7.34 7.70
C ASN A 247 8.24 -8.63 8.53
N TYR A 248 8.15 -9.79 7.86
CA TYR A 248 8.27 -11.08 8.54
C TYR A 248 9.65 -11.23 9.19
N TRP A 249 10.71 -10.94 8.45
CA TRP A 249 12.09 -11.03 8.95
C TRP A 249 12.33 -10.12 10.16
N MET A 250 11.82 -8.89 10.10
CA MET A 250 11.89 -7.94 11.22
C MET A 250 11.14 -8.47 12.44
N MET A 251 9.91 -8.98 12.23
CA MET A 251 9.10 -9.57 13.30
C MET A 251 9.76 -10.78 13.93
N ALA A 252 10.29 -11.72 13.13
CA ALA A 252 10.94 -12.93 13.62
C ALA A 252 12.19 -12.63 14.47
N ARG A 253 12.83 -11.47 14.23
CA ARG A 253 14.08 -11.11 14.89
C ARG A 253 13.89 -10.20 16.11
N TYR A 254 12.91 -9.30 16.08
CA TYR A 254 12.78 -8.21 17.04
C TYR A 254 11.44 -8.19 17.80
N ALA A 255 10.45 -8.96 17.38
CA ALA A 255 9.13 -8.98 18.00
C ALA A 255 8.86 -10.27 18.80
N SER A 256 7.79 -10.24 19.60
CA SER A 256 7.35 -11.43 20.35
C SER A 256 6.82 -12.53 19.42
N PRO A 257 7.01 -13.84 19.79
CA PRO A 257 6.48 -14.95 18.99
C PRO A 257 4.95 -14.89 18.80
N LEU A 258 4.24 -14.35 19.78
CA LEU A 258 2.80 -14.16 19.69
C LEU A 258 2.43 -13.15 18.58
N LEU A 259 3.12 -12.00 18.54
CA LEU A 259 2.88 -10.98 17.53
C LEU A 259 3.26 -11.49 16.14
N LEU A 260 4.37 -12.26 16.03
CA LEU A 260 4.75 -12.92 14.78
C LEU A 260 3.65 -13.85 14.25
N GLY A 261 3.06 -14.68 15.10
CA GLY A 261 1.96 -15.57 14.72
C GLY A 261 0.72 -14.80 14.25
N ILE A 262 0.33 -13.74 14.97
CA ILE A 262 -0.78 -12.87 14.59
C ILE A 262 -0.49 -12.18 13.26
N PHE A 263 0.75 -11.71 13.07
CA PHE A 263 1.17 -11.05 11.84
C PHE A 263 1.09 -11.99 10.63
N LEU A 264 1.53 -13.25 10.74
CA LEU A 264 1.45 -14.22 9.64
C LEU A 264 -0.01 -14.43 9.18
N VAL A 265 -0.93 -14.59 10.13
CA VAL A 265 -2.37 -14.68 9.81
C VAL A 265 -2.86 -13.40 9.14
N ALA A 266 -2.51 -12.24 9.70
CA ALA A 266 -2.87 -10.94 9.15
C ALA A 266 -2.31 -10.74 7.74
N LEU A 267 -1.07 -11.13 7.49
CA LEU A 267 -0.40 -11.02 6.20
C LEU A 267 -1.09 -11.88 5.13
N LEU A 268 -1.36 -13.15 5.42
CA LEU A 268 -2.07 -14.02 4.48
C LEU A 268 -3.48 -13.49 4.15
N GLY A 269 -4.20 -13.00 5.16
CA GLY A 269 -5.50 -12.39 4.94
C GLY A 269 -5.44 -11.09 4.13
N THR A 270 -4.41 -10.28 4.31
CA THR A 270 -4.20 -9.05 3.52
C THR A 270 -3.91 -9.37 2.04
N LEU A 271 -3.23 -10.49 1.76
CA LEU A 271 -3.06 -10.96 0.39
C LEU A 271 -4.40 -11.37 -0.24
N ILE A 272 -5.30 -12.04 0.52
CA ILE A 272 -6.65 -12.34 0.06
C ILE A 272 -7.46 -11.05 -0.14
N GLU A 273 -7.37 -10.12 0.81
CA GLU A 273 -8.00 -8.81 0.73
C GLU A 273 -7.59 -8.06 -0.54
N THR A 274 -6.29 -7.96 -0.80
CA THR A 274 -5.75 -7.29 -1.99
C THR A 274 -6.28 -7.93 -3.27
N GLY A 275 -6.29 -9.27 -3.34
CA GLY A 275 -6.81 -9.98 -4.52
C GLY A 275 -8.32 -9.85 -4.72
N ALA A 276 -9.11 -9.71 -3.65
CA ALA A 276 -10.56 -9.60 -3.73
C ALA A 276 -11.07 -8.15 -3.85
N GLY A 277 -10.25 -7.17 -3.47
CA GLY A 277 -10.57 -5.74 -3.52
C GLY A 277 -10.33 -5.08 -4.88
N LEU A 278 -9.61 -5.76 -5.75
CA LEU A 278 -9.34 -5.34 -7.13
C LEU A 278 -10.50 -5.65 -8.05
#